data_d394caeb5b1414c299428b145ac7c706
#
_entry.id   d394caeb5b1414c299428b145ac7c706
#
_cell.length_a   1.000
_cell.length_b   1.000
_cell.length_c   1.000
_cell.angle_alpha   90.00
_cell.angle_beta   90.00
_cell.angle_gamma   90.00
#
_symmetry.space_group_name_H-M   'P 1'
#
loop_
_entity.id
_entity.type
_entity.pdbx_description
1 polymer ?
#
loop_
_entity_poly.entity_id
_entity_poly.type
_entity_poly.pdbx_seq_one_letter_code
_entity_poly.pdbx_strand_id
1 'polypeptide(L)'
;MAGAAELFARNGIAATTVRDIGEAVGMLSGSLYHYFTSKEEIVDAIISSYLDDLRLRYRDAIEDIDDPIEQLRALIHASFHSVAEYPAACEIYQKDFGYLTQLPRFAYMKRTTSQTQKIWMETIQAGIDQGLFVKNLDPVIVYRFMRDAIWMSVRWQRPAGAYSVDEVADECCALFLDGYLHAP
;
A
#
# COMPACT_ATOMS: atom_id res chain seq x y z
N MET A 1 -9.19 15.70 4.47
CA MET A 1 -8.47 14.47 4.89
C MET A 1 -7.01 14.49 4.41
N ALA A 2 -6.70 14.87 3.16
CA ALA A 2 -5.33 14.87 2.63
C ALA A 2 -4.33 15.67 3.51
N GLY A 3 -4.62 16.91 3.87
CA GLY A 3 -3.73 17.71 4.73
C GLY A 3 -3.46 17.10 6.11
N ALA A 4 -4.45 16.41 6.71
CA ALA A 4 -4.25 15.67 7.95
C ALA A 4 -3.33 14.47 7.75
N ALA A 5 -3.50 13.73 6.64
CA ALA A 5 -2.65 12.59 6.29
C ALA A 5 -1.18 13.03 6.09
N GLU A 6 -0.96 14.11 5.33
CA GLU A 6 0.38 14.68 5.12
C GLU A 6 1.05 15.10 6.44
N LEU A 7 0.28 15.67 7.36
CA LEU A 7 0.78 16.08 8.67
C LEU A 7 1.20 14.87 9.51
N PHE A 8 0.36 13.81 9.56
CA PHE A 8 0.68 12.57 10.25
C PHE A 8 1.89 11.85 9.62
N ALA A 9 1.97 11.79 8.30
CA ALA A 9 3.10 11.18 7.60
C ALA A 9 4.42 11.88 7.95
N ARG A 10 4.43 13.22 7.96
CA ARG A 10 5.61 14.04 8.25
C ARG A 10 6.03 14.01 9.72
N ASN A 11 5.10 14.23 10.63
CA ASN A 11 5.39 14.44 12.05
C ASN A 11 5.24 13.15 12.89
N GLY A 12 4.55 12.14 12.37
CA GLY A 12 4.10 10.96 13.10
C GLY A 12 2.81 11.21 13.89
N ILE A 13 2.07 10.14 14.16
CA ILE A 13 0.77 10.20 14.86
C ILE A 13 0.94 10.74 16.29
N ALA A 14 1.96 10.27 17.01
CA ALA A 14 2.17 10.62 18.42
C ALA A 14 2.43 12.12 18.60
N ALA A 15 3.23 12.73 17.73
CA ALA A 15 3.63 14.13 17.82
C ALA A 15 2.60 15.12 17.26
N THR A 16 1.59 14.64 16.51
CA THR A 16 0.57 15.48 15.90
C THR A 16 -0.60 15.70 16.85
N THR A 17 -1.02 16.95 17.02
CA THR A 17 -2.19 17.33 17.83
C THR A 17 -3.40 17.67 16.91
N VAL A 18 -4.62 17.63 17.48
CA VAL A 18 -5.83 18.06 16.75
C VAL A 18 -5.77 19.55 16.38
N ARG A 19 -5.05 20.35 17.14
CA ARG A 19 -4.80 21.75 16.82
C ARG A 19 -3.95 21.90 15.56
N ASP A 20 -2.85 21.14 15.47
CA ASP A 20 -1.97 21.15 14.29
C ASP A 20 -2.74 20.73 13.04
N ILE A 21 -3.63 19.73 13.18
CA ILE A 21 -4.50 19.30 12.09
C ILE A 21 -5.45 20.44 11.68
N GLY A 22 -6.09 21.11 12.65
CA GLY A 22 -6.96 22.25 12.38
C GLY A 22 -6.24 23.35 11.60
N GLU A 23 -5.05 23.73 12.03
CA GLU A 23 -4.22 24.72 11.36
C GLU A 23 -3.84 24.28 9.93
N ALA A 24 -3.46 23.02 9.74
CA ALA A 24 -3.07 22.47 8.43
C ALA A 24 -4.24 22.41 7.41
N VAL A 25 -5.48 22.21 7.88
CA VAL A 25 -6.67 22.14 7.00
C VAL A 25 -7.48 23.43 6.98
N GLY A 26 -7.02 24.49 7.66
CA GLY A 26 -7.71 25.79 7.70
C GLY A 26 -9.02 25.77 8.51
N MET A 27 -9.12 24.89 9.51
CA MET A 27 -10.30 24.75 10.38
C MET A 27 -9.97 25.04 11.84
N LEU A 28 -10.93 25.60 12.57
CA LEU A 28 -10.81 25.69 14.02
C LEU A 28 -10.82 24.28 14.63
N SER A 29 -9.97 24.02 15.62
CA SER A 29 -9.93 22.72 16.32
C SER A 29 -11.28 22.31 16.89
N GLY A 30 -12.08 23.29 17.39
CA GLY A 30 -13.45 23.04 17.85
C GLY A 30 -14.36 22.50 16.76
N SER A 31 -14.19 22.95 15.51
CA SER A 31 -14.97 22.44 14.38
C SER A 31 -14.58 21.00 14.02
N LEU A 32 -13.31 20.64 14.17
CA LEU A 32 -12.86 19.25 13.96
C LEU A 32 -13.51 18.28 14.96
N TYR A 33 -13.67 18.69 16.21
CA TYR A 33 -14.33 17.87 17.24
C TYR A 33 -15.83 17.63 17.01
N HIS A 34 -16.48 18.37 16.09
CA HIS A 34 -17.82 18.03 15.63
C HIS A 34 -17.86 16.82 14.70
N TYR A 35 -16.75 16.54 14.00
CA TYR A 35 -16.65 15.44 13.03
C TYR A 35 -15.88 14.24 13.56
N PHE A 36 -14.90 14.47 14.43
CA PHE A 36 -14.00 13.44 14.97
C PHE A 36 -13.82 13.62 16.46
N THR A 37 -14.04 12.58 17.22
CA THR A 37 -13.94 12.60 18.68
C THR A 37 -12.49 12.57 19.17
N SER A 38 -11.56 12.10 18.33
CA SER A 38 -10.13 12.00 18.64
C SER A 38 -9.27 12.05 17.38
N LYS A 39 -7.95 12.23 17.53
CA LYS A 39 -7.00 12.14 16.42
C LYS A 39 -6.91 10.72 15.85
N GLU A 40 -7.08 9.72 16.70
CA GLU A 40 -7.11 8.32 16.30
C GLU A 40 -8.27 8.02 15.36
N GLU A 41 -9.40 8.70 15.51
CA GLU A 41 -10.54 8.58 14.59
C GLU A 41 -10.23 9.18 13.21
N ILE A 42 -9.47 10.26 13.16
CA ILE A 42 -8.99 10.84 11.89
C ILE A 42 -8.01 9.87 11.20
N VAL A 43 -7.06 9.31 11.96
CA VAL A 43 -6.14 8.29 11.44
C VAL A 43 -6.88 7.06 10.93
N ASP A 44 -7.90 6.61 11.67
CA ASP A 44 -8.72 5.46 11.30
C ASP A 44 -9.46 5.70 9.98
N ALA A 45 -10.05 6.87 9.80
CA ALA A 45 -10.71 7.24 8.55
C ALA A 45 -9.74 7.27 7.36
N ILE A 46 -8.49 7.72 7.55
CA ILE A 46 -7.46 7.74 6.53
C ILE A 46 -7.04 6.30 6.17
N ILE A 47 -6.71 5.49 7.17
CA ILE A 47 -6.18 4.15 6.97
C ILE A 47 -7.24 3.17 6.48
N SER A 48 -8.47 3.24 7.00
CA SER A 48 -9.57 2.37 6.53
C SER A 48 -9.89 2.64 5.06
N SER A 49 -10.03 3.91 4.68
CA SER A 49 -10.27 4.29 3.28
C SER A 49 -9.17 3.80 2.35
N TYR A 50 -7.90 3.98 2.73
CA TYR A 50 -6.75 3.51 1.97
C TYR A 50 -6.72 1.99 1.81
N LEU A 51 -6.93 1.24 2.90
CA LEU A 51 -6.89 -0.23 2.86
C LEU A 51 -8.08 -0.84 2.12
N ASP A 52 -9.25 -0.22 2.21
CA ASP A 52 -10.43 -0.66 1.46
C ASP A 52 -10.24 -0.42 -0.05
N ASP A 53 -9.72 0.74 -0.44
CA ASP A 53 -9.37 1.04 -1.83
C ASP A 53 -8.32 0.06 -2.37
N LEU A 54 -7.23 -0.15 -1.64
CA LEU A 54 -6.17 -1.09 -2.04
C LEU A 54 -6.71 -2.51 -2.27
N ARG A 55 -7.58 -2.98 -1.36
CA ARG A 55 -8.18 -4.31 -1.47
C ARG A 55 -9.08 -4.43 -2.70
N LEU A 56 -9.87 -3.39 -2.99
CA LEU A 56 -10.71 -3.34 -4.19
C LEU A 56 -9.85 -3.34 -5.46
N ARG A 57 -8.85 -2.47 -5.53
CA ARG A 57 -7.91 -2.38 -6.66
C ARG A 57 -7.26 -3.73 -6.97
N TYR A 58 -6.80 -4.43 -5.95
CA TYR A 58 -6.17 -5.74 -6.16
C TYR A 58 -7.14 -6.78 -6.73
N ARG A 59 -8.36 -6.82 -6.21
CA ARG A 59 -9.38 -7.73 -6.71
C ARG A 59 -9.74 -7.40 -8.16
N ASP A 60 -10.04 -6.13 -8.43
CA ASP A 60 -10.48 -5.67 -9.73
C ASP A 60 -9.36 -5.81 -10.79
N ALA A 61 -8.09 -5.62 -10.37
CA ALA A 61 -6.93 -5.76 -11.25
C ALA A 61 -6.74 -7.20 -11.80
N ILE A 62 -7.19 -8.22 -11.10
CA ILE A 62 -6.98 -9.63 -11.50
C ILE A 62 -8.26 -10.35 -11.90
N GLU A 63 -9.44 -9.72 -11.81
CA GLU A 63 -10.76 -10.39 -11.94
C GLU A 63 -10.92 -11.16 -13.26
N ASP A 64 -10.44 -10.59 -14.37
CA ASP A 64 -10.59 -11.16 -15.71
C ASP A 64 -9.28 -11.73 -16.29
N ILE A 65 -8.28 -11.99 -15.44
CA ILE A 65 -6.96 -12.46 -15.86
C ILE A 65 -6.73 -13.87 -15.35
N ASP A 66 -6.53 -14.83 -16.24
CA ASP A 66 -6.26 -16.24 -15.89
C ASP A 66 -4.76 -16.53 -15.73
N ASP A 67 -3.88 -15.79 -16.43
CA ASP A 67 -2.43 -16.00 -16.40
C ASP A 67 -1.83 -15.43 -15.12
N PRO A 68 -1.16 -16.23 -14.27
CA PRO A 68 -0.55 -15.76 -13.02
C PRO A 68 0.53 -14.69 -13.22
N ILE A 69 1.26 -14.69 -14.34
CA ILE A 69 2.27 -13.67 -14.61
C ILE A 69 1.60 -12.33 -14.89
N GLU A 70 0.55 -12.33 -15.72
CA GLU A 70 -0.21 -11.12 -16.00
C GLU A 70 -0.98 -10.62 -14.76
N GLN A 71 -1.48 -11.52 -13.90
CA GLN A 71 -2.02 -11.15 -12.60
C GLN A 71 -0.98 -10.44 -11.73
N LEU A 72 0.27 -10.96 -11.67
CA LEU A 72 1.34 -10.30 -10.91
C LEU A 72 1.71 -8.93 -11.49
N ARG A 73 1.76 -8.78 -12.82
CA ARG A 73 1.93 -7.47 -13.46
C ARG A 73 0.85 -6.50 -13.04
N ALA A 74 -0.41 -6.91 -13.13
CA ALA A 74 -1.55 -6.11 -12.75
C ALA A 74 -1.51 -5.70 -11.25
N LEU A 75 -1.13 -6.61 -10.36
CA LEU A 75 -0.96 -6.32 -8.94
C LEU A 75 0.18 -5.33 -8.66
N ILE A 76 1.31 -5.46 -9.37
CA ILE A 76 2.44 -4.51 -9.28
C ILE A 76 1.98 -3.12 -9.69
N HIS A 77 1.36 -2.98 -10.87
CA HIS A 77 0.82 -1.71 -11.36
C HIS A 77 -0.20 -1.11 -10.39
N ALA A 78 -1.19 -1.88 -9.96
CA ALA A 78 -2.20 -1.44 -9.00
C ALA A 78 -1.57 -0.92 -7.69
N SER A 79 -0.48 -1.56 -7.25
CA SER A 79 0.24 -1.15 -6.04
C SER A 79 0.97 0.17 -6.22
N PHE A 80 1.68 0.38 -7.34
CA PHE A 80 2.37 1.64 -7.62
C PHE A 80 1.38 2.79 -7.78
N HIS A 81 0.25 2.57 -8.44
CA HIS A 81 -0.83 3.56 -8.54
C HIS A 81 -1.40 3.90 -7.17
N SER A 82 -1.62 2.91 -6.30
CA SER A 82 -2.09 3.15 -4.93
C SER A 82 -1.08 3.97 -4.11
N VAL A 83 0.22 3.65 -4.21
CA VAL A 83 1.29 4.42 -3.55
C VAL A 83 1.34 5.87 -4.07
N ALA A 84 1.15 6.08 -5.36
CA ALA A 84 1.17 7.40 -5.98
C ALA A 84 -0.05 8.24 -5.61
N GLU A 85 -1.22 7.62 -5.47
CA GLU A 85 -2.47 8.30 -5.13
C GLU A 85 -2.58 8.61 -3.63
N TYR A 86 -2.06 7.70 -2.77
CA TYR A 86 -2.18 7.81 -1.31
C TYR A 86 -0.82 7.79 -0.59
N PRO A 87 0.18 8.61 -0.99
CA PRO A 87 1.54 8.51 -0.45
C PRO A 87 1.58 8.71 1.06
N ALA A 88 0.81 9.66 1.60
CA ALA A 88 0.76 9.94 3.02
C ALA A 88 0.13 8.79 3.82
N ALA A 89 -0.97 8.20 3.34
CA ALA A 89 -1.60 7.06 4.00
C ALA A 89 -0.70 5.81 3.97
N CYS A 90 -0.01 5.58 2.85
CA CYS A 90 0.99 4.53 2.69
C CYS A 90 2.14 4.70 3.70
N GLU A 91 2.65 5.92 3.86
CA GLU A 91 3.72 6.23 4.80
C GLU A 91 3.30 6.04 6.27
N ILE A 92 2.10 6.52 6.66
CA ILE A 92 1.52 6.29 7.99
C ILE A 92 1.39 4.79 8.25
N TYR A 93 0.80 4.06 7.29
CA TYR A 93 0.63 2.62 7.41
C TYR A 93 1.97 1.90 7.64
N GLN A 94 3.01 2.24 6.89
CA GLN A 94 4.33 1.61 7.03
C GLN A 94 5.02 1.94 8.36
N LYS A 95 4.99 3.20 8.77
CA LYS A 95 5.67 3.66 9.99
C LYS A 95 4.98 3.19 11.26
N ASP A 96 3.66 3.30 11.29
CA ASP A 96 2.88 3.20 12.52
C ASP A 96 2.07 1.88 12.63
N PHE A 97 2.20 0.95 11.68
CA PHE A 97 1.48 -0.33 11.68
C PHE A 97 1.59 -1.08 13.02
N GLY A 98 2.82 -1.20 13.53
CA GLY A 98 3.08 -1.91 14.79
C GLY A 98 2.40 -1.26 15.99
N TYR A 99 2.36 0.06 16.03
CA TYR A 99 1.67 0.83 17.07
C TYR A 99 0.15 0.73 16.91
N LEU A 100 -0.36 1.05 15.72
CA LEU A 100 -1.79 1.09 15.45
C LEU A 100 -2.46 -0.26 15.71
N THR A 101 -1.85 -1.36 15.29
CA THR A 101 -2.44 -2.70 15.46
C THR A 101 -2.51 -3.20 16.91
N GLN A 102 -1.94 -2.46 17.87
CA GLN A 102 -2.11 -2.70 19.30
C GLN A 102 -3.38 -2.03 19.85
N LEU A 103 -3.92 -1.06 19.14
CA LEU A 103 -5.13 -0.35 19.55
C LEU A 103 -6.38 -1.08 19.06
N PRO A 104 -7.40 -1.28 19.91
CA PRO A 104 -8.63 -2.00 19.54
C PRO A 104 -9.32 -1.44 18.30
N ARG A 105 -9.32 -0.12 18.10
CA ARG A 105 -9.91 0.56 16.93
C ARG A 105 -9.33 0.05 15.61
N PHE A 106 -8.05 -0.28 15.57
CA PHE A 106 -7.32 -0.69 14.37
C PHE A 106 -7.16 -2.22 14.24
N ALA A 107 -7.89 -3.01 15.01
CA ALA A 107 -7.81 -4.48 14.96
C ALA A 107 -8.08 -5.06 13.56
N TYR A 108 -8.87 -4.37 12.75
CA TYR A 108 -9.18 -4.75 11.36
C TYR A 108 -7.94 -4.75 10.45
N MET A 109 -6.94 -3.90 10.71
CA MET A 109 -5.75 -3.75 9.86
C MET A 109 -5.05 -5.09 9.61
N LYS A 110 -4.84 -5.91 10.64
CA LYS A 110 -4.21 -7.22 10.50
C LYS A 110 -4.99 -8.14 9.56
N ARG A 111 -6.32 -8.13 9.67
CA ARG A 111 -7.20 -8.93 8.81
C ARG A 111 -7.14 -8.46 7.36
N THR A 112 -7.27 -7.14 7.13
CA THR A 112 -7.24 -6.57 5.79
C THR A 112 -5.88 -6.79 5.12
N THR A 113 -4.77 -6.60 5.87
CA THR A 113 -3.42 -6.90 5.38
C THR A 113 -3.28 -8.37 5.00
N SER A 114 -3.81 -9.28 5.83
CA SER A 114 -3.77 -10.72 5.53
C SER A 114 -4.59 -11.06 4.28
N GLN A 115 -5.71 -10.37 4.04
CA GLN A 115 -6.53 -10.58 2.85
C GLN A 115 -5.81 -10.10 1.58
N THR A 116 -5.20 -8.92 1.60
CA THR A 116 -4.41 -8.42 0.46
C THR A 116 -3.18 -9.29 0.20
N GLN A 117 -2.46 -9.69 1.25
CA GLN A 117 -1.35 -10.64 1.12
C GLN A 117 -1.77 -11.96 0.50
N LYS A 118 -2.94 -12.48 0.87
CA LYS A 118 -3.47 -13.74 0.34
C LYS A 118 -3.59 -13.71 -1.18
N ILE A 119 -4.09 -12.61 -1.77
CA ILE A 119 -4.19 -12.45 -3.23
C ILE A 119 -2.82 -12.67 -3.88
N TRP A 120 -1.79 -11.97 -3.41
CA TRP A 120 -0.43 -12.11 -3.92
C TRP A 120 0.11 -13.53 -3.78
N MET A 121 -0.09 -14.15 -2.61
CA MET A 121 0.41 -15.49 -2.32
C MET A 121 -0.25 -16.54 -3.21
N GLU A 122 -1.56 -16.44 -3.45
CA GLU A 122 -2.31 -17.34 -4.32
C GLU A 122 -1.84 -17.20 -5.78
N THR A 123 -1.63 -15.97 -6.25
CA THR A 123 -1.12 -15.72 -7.61
C THR A 123 0.31 -16.26 -7.79
N ILE A 124 1.22 -15.99 -6.84
CA ILE A 124 2.60 -16.50 -6.90
C ILE A 124 2.59 -18.04 -6.88
N GLN A 125 1.79 -18.65 -6.00
CA GLN A 125 1.68 -20.11 -5.90
C GLN A 125 1.14 -20.72 -7.20
N ALA A 126 0.13 -20.10 -7.82
CA ALA A 126 -0.41 -20.56 -9.09
C ALA A 126 0.66 -20.56 -10.20
N GLY A 127 1.52 -19.53 -10.24
CA GLY A 127 2.63 -19.49 -11.19
C GLY A 127 3.69 -20.57 -10.93
N ILE A 128 3.98 -20.87 -9.64
CA ILE A 128 4.86 -21.98 -9.26
C ILE A 128 4.27 -23.33 -9.68
N ASP A 129 3.00 -23.56 -9.41
CA ASP A 129 2.32 -24.82 -9.69
C ASP A 129 2.21 -25.10 -11.21
N GLN A 130 2.09 -24.04 -12.01
CA GLN A 130 2.11 -24.10 -13.47
C GLN A 130 3.54 -24.21 -14.06
N GLY A 131 4.59 -24.13 -13.22
CA GLY A 131 5.96 -24.21 -13.66
C GLY A 131 6.47 -22.98 -14.43
N LEU A 132 5.80 -21.84 -14.26
CA LEU A 132 6.16 -20.57 -14.90
C LEU A 132 7.37 -19.89 -14.22
N PHE A 133 7.62 -20.21 -12.95
CA PHE A 133 8.75 -19.71 -12.20
C PHE A 133 9.86 -20.74 -12.05
N VAL A 134 11.08 -20.26 -11.79
CA VAL A 134 12.22 -21.13 -11.46
C VAL A 134 11.90 -22.01 -10.23
N LYS A 135 12.42 -23.24 -10.23
CA LYS A 135 12.18 -24.19 -9.14
C LYS A 135 12.76 -23.67 -7.83
N ASN A 136 12.10 -24.00 -6.72
CA ASN A 136 12.51 -23.70 -5.35
C ASN A 136 12.38 -22.23 -4.93
N LEU A 137 11.53 -21.42 -5.58
CA LEU A 137 11.13 -20.12 -5.04
C LEU A 137 10.29 -20.33 -3.77
N ASP A 138 10.62 -19.57 -2.74
CA ASP A 138 9.75 -19.43 -1.56
C ASP A 138 8.77 -18.27 -1.83
N PRO A 139 7.45 -18.53 -1.98
CA PRO A 139 6.49 -17.50 -2.32
C PRO A 139 6.39 -16.40 -1.26
N VAL A 140 6.68 -16.70 0.00
CA VAL A 140 6.68 -15.71 1.09
C VAL A 140 7.84 -14.73 0.92
N ILE A 141 9.01 -15.23 0.55
CA ILE A 141 10.19 -14.40 0.32
C ILE A 141 10.00 -13.53 -0.92
N VAL A 142 9.51 -14.12 -2.02
CA VAL A 142 9.21 -13.39 -3.26
C VAL A 142 8.22 -12.25 -3.01
N TYR A 143 7.10 -12.56 -2.35
CA TYR A 143 6.12 -11.55 -1.97
C TYR A 143 6.73 -10.41 -1.14
N ARG A 144 7.57 -10.74 -0.14
CA ARG A 144 8.20 -9.72 0.71
C ARG A 144 9.09 -8.79 -0.10
N PHE A 145 9.92 -9.32 -0.99
CA PHE A 145 10.78 -8.50 -1.84
C PHE A 145 9.98 -7.58 -2.77
N MET A 146 8.95 -8.11 -3.45
CA MET A 146 8.08 -7.30 -4.31
C MET A 146 7.38 -6.21 -3.51
N ARG A 147 6.74 -6.57 -2.40
CA ARG A 147 6.05 -5.64 -1.51
C ARG A 147 6.98 -4.52 -1.04
N ASP A 148 8.15 -4.87 -0.52
CA ASP A 148 9.06 -3.89 0.07
C ASP A 148 9.65 -2.97 -1.01
N ALA A 149 9.96 -3.47 -2.20
CA ALA A 149 10.38 -2.66 -3.33
C ALA A 149 9.31 -1.62 -3.74
N ILE A 150 8.07 -2.06 -3.89
CA ILE A 150 6.95 -1.20 -4.27
C ILE A 150 6.68 -0.15 -3.20
N TRP A 151 6.52 -0.57 -1.95
CA TRP A 151 6.08 0.32 -0.87
C TRP A 151 7.16 1.29 -0.43
N MET A 152 8.44 0.91 -0.51
CA MET A 152 9.55 1.81 -0.25
C MET A 152 9.68 2.91 -1.32
N SER A 153 9.08 2.72 -2.49
CA SER A 153 9.09 3.73 -3.56
C SER A 153 8.42 5.04 -3.16
N VAL A 154 7.52 5.04 -2.17
CA VAL A 154 6.92 6.27 -1.61
C VAL A 154 7.98 7.24 -1.09
N ARG A 155 9.14 6.72 -0.66
CA ARG A 155 10.24 7.51 -0.11
C ARG A 155 11.26 7.97 -1.15
N TRP A 156 11.11 7.54 -2.39
CA TRP A 156 12.02 7.97 -3.44
C TRP A 156 11.78 9.44 -3.77
N GLN A 157 12.83 10.23 -3.61
CA GLN A 157 12.81 11.62 -4.08
C GLN A 157 12.88 11.59 -5.60
N ARG A 158 11.73 11.69 -6.25
CA ARG A 158 11.64 11.77 -7.71
C ARG A 158 11.78 13.23 -8.13
N PRO A 159 12.73 13.57 -9.03
CA PRO A 159 12.63 14.85 -9.73
C PRO A 159 11.26 14.92 -10.42
N ALA A 160 10.56 16.04 -10.27
CA ALA A 160 9.23 16.20 -10.85
C ALA A 160 9.27 15.87 -12.36
N GLY A 161 8.48 14.88 -12.77
CA GLY A 161 8.34 14.48 -14.17
C GLY A 161 9.45 13.58 -14.74
N ALA A 162 10.35 13.03 -13.89
CA ALA A 162 11.41 12.16 -14.39
C ALA A 162 10.88 10.79 -14.90
N TYR A 163 9.89 10.22 -14.23
CA TYR A 163 9.27 8.94 -14.59
C TYR A 163 7.78 8.95 -14.24
N SER A 164 6.95 8.37 -15.10
CA SER A 164 5.55 8.08 -14.78
C SER A 164 5.43 6.92 -13.79
N VAL A 165 4.24 6.74 -13.22
CA VAL A 165 3.95 5.61 -12.33
C VAL A 165 4.06 4.29 -13.08
N ASP A 166 3.58 4.27 -14.34
CA ASP A 166 3.62 3.08 -15.19
C ASP A 166 5.05 2.70 -15.57
N GLU A 167 5.91 3.66 -15.95
CA GLU A 167 7.33 3.37 -16.23
C GLU A 167 8.02 2.72 -15.03
N VAL A 168 7.75 3.17 -13.81
CA VAL A 168 8.34 2.56 -12.61
C VAL A 168 7.76 1.17 -12.34
N ALA A 169 6.46 0.97 -12.59
CA ALA A 169 5.81 -0.32 -12.46
C ALA A 169 6.34 -1.32 -13.49
N ASP A 170 6.53 -0.89 -14.75
CA ASP A 170 7.11 -1.72 -15.82
C ASP A 170 8.54 -2.16 -15.49
N GLU A 171 9.39 -1.26 -15.01
CA GLU A 171 10.75 -1.61 -14.57
C GLU A 171 10.74 -2.60 -13.38
N CYS A 172 9.80 -2.44 -12.45
CA CYS A 172 9.61 -3.39 -11.37
C CYS A 172 9.17 -4.76 -11.89
N CYS A 173 8.27 -4.80 -12.86
CA CYS A 173 7.85 -6.04 -13.53
C CYS A 173 9.02 -6.71 -14.24
N ALA A 174 9.79 -5.97 -15.02
CA ALA A 174 11.00 -6.48 -15.71
C ALA A 174 11.99 -7.09 -14.71
N LEU A 175 12.24 -6.40 -13.59
CA LEU A 175 13.17 -6.86 -12.56
C LEU A 175 12.72 -8.18 -11.90
N PHE A 176 11.45 -8.27 -11.50
CA PHE A 176 10.97 -9.40 -10.71
C PHE A 176 10.43 -10.54 -11.56
N LEU A 177 9.73 -10.25 -12.65
CA LEU A 177 9.08 -11.29 -13.44
C LEU A 177 10.00 -11.83 -14.53
N ASP A 178 10.70 -10.99 -15.26
CA ASP A 178 11.60 -11.44 -16.31
C ASP A 178 12.83 -12.16 -15.73
N GLY A 179 13.28 -11.77 -14.51
CA GLY A 179 14.34 -12.45 -13.80
C GLY A 179 13.94 -13.80 -13.17
N TYR A 180 12.62 -14.04 -12.95
CA TYR A 180 12.09 -15.27 -12.38
C TYR A 180 11.44 -16.20 -13.40
N LEU A 181 11.25 -15.76 -14.63
CA LEU A 181 10.73 -16.60 -15.69
C LEU A 181 11.78 -17.64 -16.11
N HIS A 182 11.31 -18.83 -16.48
CA HIS A 182 12.20 -19.79 -17.15
C HIS A 182 12.64 -19.22 -18.50
N ALA A 183 13.94 -19.22 -18.76
CA ALA A 183 14.42 -19.05 -20.13
C ALA A 183 13.84 -20.15 -21.00
N PRO A 184 13.33 -19.85 -22.20
CA PRO A 184 12.80 -20.82 -23.13
C PRO A 184 13.81 -21.88 -23.56
#